data_f7bc002d2f7b8808e19c29ec08bab842
#
_entry.id   f7bc002d2f7b8808e19c29ec08bab842
#
_cell.length_a   1.000
_cell.length_b   1.000
_cell.length_c   1.000
_cell.angle_alpha   90.00
_cell.angle_beta   90.00
_cell.angle_gamma   90.00
#
_symmetry.space_group_name_H-M   'P 1'
#
loop_
_entity.id
_entity.type
_entity.pdbx_description
1 polymer ?
#
loop_
_entity_poly.entity_id
_entity_poly.type
_entity_poly.pdbx_seq_one_letter_code
_entity_poly.pdbx_strand_id
1 'polypeptide(L)'
;IKRFFLSNNSSKSVTQYLKKLHDFGIPAEESDVLLSTHDLLSWLTKNAVTETWLIGTKGMKEMLEARGITTDSENPEYVVLGYDTEIDYNKIATASIHMHAGIPLVASHPDMVCPSPDGGLPDVGAYLAMLKATTGKEPEHITGKPNAGMIMHKIEELGLLPERCAMVGDRLYTDIAMANRAGCVGILVLSGEATMDDVAQLDSDAEQMPTIIVNSIADLL
;
A
#
# COMPACT_ATOMS: atom_id res chain seq x y z
N ILE A 1 5.24 -3.35 24.23
CA ILE A 1 4.62 -3.79 22.97
C ILE A 1 5.42 -3.20 21.81
N LYS A 2 5.78 -4.02 20.81
CA LYS A 2 6.41 -3.55 19.57
C LYS A 2 5.37 -2.87 18.69
N ARG A 3 5.72 -1.76 18.05
CA ARG A 3 4.83 -0.95 17.21
C ARG A 3 5.43 -0.78 15.83
N PHE A 4 4.58 -0.76 14.81
CA PHE A 4 4.95 -0.53 13.42
C PHE A 4 3.99 0.47 12.79
N PHE A 5 4.47 1.23 11.81
CA PHE A 5 3.69 2.21 11.06
C PHE A 5 3.49 1.71 9.63
N LEU A 6 2.25 1.32 9.31
CA LEU A 6 1.89 0.78 8.01
C LEU A 6 1.22 1.85 7.15
N SER A 7 1.66 2.00 5.90
CA SER A 7 1.08 2.95 4.96
C SER A 7 1.05 2.42 3.53
N ASN A 8 -0.06 2.65 2.83
CA ASN A 8 -0.15 2.41 1.39
C ASN A 8 0.65 3.44 0.57
N ASN A 9 1.12 4.51 1.19
CA ASN A 9 1.86 5.54 0.47
C ASN A 9 3.16 4.99 -0.13
N SER A 10 3.20 4.85 -1.44
CA SER A 10 4.36 4.42 -2.22
C SER A 10 5.12 5.59 -2.87
N SER A 11 4.67 6.84 -2.64
CA SER A 11 5.35 8.02 -3.20
C SER A 11 6.61 8.44 -2.45
N LYS A 12 6.80 7.92 -1.22
CA LYS A 12 7.91 8.30 -0.35
C LYS A 12 8.84 7.14 -0.08
N SER A 13 10.14 7.45 0.04
CA SER A 13 11.11 6.51 0.61
C SER A 13 10.89 6.35 2.12
N VAL A 14 11.49 5.31 2.71
CA VAL A 14 11.46 5.09 4.18
C VAL A 14 12.01 6.30 4.92
N THR A 15 13.13 6.87 4.47
CA THR A 15 13.77 8.04 5.08
C THR A 15 12.83 9.26 5.09
N GLN A 16 12.11 9.50 3.99
CA GLN A 16 11.13 10.59 3.91
C GLN A 16 9.93 10.35 4.82
N TYR A 17 9.52 9.09 4.99
CA TYR A 17 8.42 8.74 5.90
C TYR A 17 8.83 8.87 7.36
N LEU A 18 10.05 8.45 7.72
CA LEU A 18 10.63 8.65 9.05
C LEU A 18 10.69 10.13 9.43
N LYS A 19 11.18 10.97 8.49
CA LYS A 19 11.19 12.42 8.73
C LYS A 19 9.80 12.92 9.09
N LYS A 20 8.75 12.48 8.37
CA LYS A 20 7.36 12.85 8.69
C LYS A 20 6.96 12.44 10.11
N LEU A 21 7.31 11.21 10.55
CA LEU A 21 6.99 10.73 11.89
C LEU A 21 7.74 11.56 12.96
N HIS A 22 9.01 11.83 12.73
CA HIS A 22 9.82 12.65 13.65
C HIS A 22 9.32 14.09 13.73
N ASP A 23 8.87 14.69 12.62
CA ASP A 23 8.27 16.03 12.59
C ASP A 23 6.98 16.09 13.45
N PHE A 24 6.28 14.96 13.62
CA PHE A 24 5.15 14.81 14.56
C PHE A 24 5.57 14.44 15.98
N GLY A 25 6.88 14.37 16.29
CA GLY A 25 7.39 13.95 17.59
C GLY A 25 7.25 12.46 17.89
N ILE A 26 7.01 11.64 16.87
CA ILE A 26 6.87 10.18 17.01
C ILE A 26 8.24 9.54 16.83
N PRO A 27 8.82 8.90 17.88
CA PRO A 27 10.06 8.17 17.77
C PRO A 27 9.83 6.88 16.97
N ALA A 28 10.54 6.72 15.86
CA ALA A 28 10.50 5.54 15.01
C ALA A 28 11.86 5.31 14.36
N GLU A 29 12.16 4.05 14.05
CA GLU A 29 13.33 3.62 13.28
C GLU A 29 12.88 3.10 11.91
N GLU A 30 13.83 2.90 10.98
CA GLU A 30 13.52 2.39 9.63
C GLU A 30 12.79 1.04 9.67
N SER A 31 13.19 0.16 10.61
CA SER A 31 12.58 -1.15 10.82
C SER A 31 11.11 -1.10 11.29
N ASP A 32 10.67 0.06 11.79
CA ASP A 32 9.29 0.26 12.28
C ASP A 32 8.34 0.72 11.17
N VAL A 33 8.88 1.11 9.99
CA VAL A 33 8.10 1.66 8.87
C VAL A 33 7.86 0.59 7.81
N LEU A 34 6.60 0.30 7.52
CA LEU A 34 6.16 -0.64 6.50
C LEU A 34 5.34 0.12 5.43
N LEU A 35 5.91 0.26 4.24
CA LEU A 35 5.24 0.89 3.10
C LEU A 35 4.75 -0.19 2.13
N SER A 36 3.70 0.09 1.35
CA SER A 36 3.24 -0.80 0.29
C SER A 36 4.35 -1.14 -0.73
N THR A 37 5.34 -0.24 -0.89
CA THR A 37 6.54 -0.51 -1.69
C THR A 37 7.34 -1.71 -1.17
N HIS A 38 7.37 -1.98 0.16
CA HIS A 38 8.05 -3.17 0.70
C HIS A 38 7.32 -4.46 0.31
N ASP A 39 5.99 -4.45 0.34
CA ASP A 39 5.17 -5.59 -0.09
C ASP A 39 5.37 -5.86 -1.59
N LEU A 40 5.34 -4.80 -2.40
CA LEU A 40 5.63 -4.88 -3.83
C LEU A 40 7.05 -5.44 -4.10
N LEU A 41 8.07 -4.94 -3.41
CA LEU A 41 9.45 -5.45 -3.52
C LEU A 41 9.55 -6.92 -3.14
N SER A 42 8.84 -7.34 -2.08
CA SER A 42 8.77 -8.74 -1.70
C SER A 42 8.14 -9.60 -2.80
N TRP A 43 7.05 -9.12 -3.39
CA TRP A 43 6.37 -9.81 -4.49
C TRP A 43 7.27 -9.90 -5.73
N LEU A 44 7.90 -8.81 -6.16
CA LEU A 44 8.83 -8.79 -7.31
C LEU A 44 9.99 -9.76 -7.07
N THR A 45 10.58 -9.75 -5.88
CA THR A 45 11.70 -10.65 -5.52
C THR A 45 11.27 -12.12 -5.54
N LYS A 46 10.10 -12.45 -4.98
CA LYS A 46 9.56 -13.82 -4.99
C LYS A 46 9.29 -14.35 -6.39
N ASN A 47 8.95 -13.46 -7.33
CA ASN A 47 8.73 -13.79 -8.74
C ASN A 47 9.98 -13.64 -9.61
N ALA A 48 11.16 -13.39 -9.00
CA ALA A 48 12.45 -13.21 -9.66
C ALA A 48 12.44 -12.11 -10.73
N VAL A 49 11.61 -11.08 -10.58
CA VAL A 49 11.51 -9.93 -11.49
C VAL A 49 12.66 -8.97 -11.26
N THR A 50 13.39 -8.65 -12.33
CA THR A 50 14.54 -7.72 -12.29
C THR A 50 14.44 -6.56 -13.28
N GLU A 51 13.59 -6.68 -14.30
CA GLU A 51 13.44 -5.70 -15.37
C GLU A 51 12.01 -5.14 -15.34
N THR A 52 11.88 -3.84 -15.05
CA THR A 52 10.55 -3.20 -14.95
C THR A 52 10.50 -1.87 -15.69
N TRP A 53 9.27 -1.45 -16.04
CA TRP A 53 8.96 -0.07 -16.39
C TRP A 53 8.14 0.55 -15.25
N LEU A 54 8.71 1.54 -14.57
CA LEU A 54 8.11 2.13 -13.38
C LEU A 54 7.30 3.40 -13.70
N ILE A 55 6.04 3.43 -13.28
CA ILE A 55 5.28 4.66 -13.02
C ILE A 55 5.36 4.87 -11.51
N GLY A 56 6.28 5.71 -11.07
CA GLY A 56 6.56 5.96 -9.66
C GLY A 56 7.47 7.16 -9.45
N THR A 57 7.53 7.64 -8.22
CA THR A 57 8.39 8.74 -7.83
C THR A 57 9.87 8.32 -7.78
N LYS A 58 10.75 9.32 -7.72
CA LYS A 58 12.17 9.09 -7.48
C LYS A 58 12.42 8.29 -6.20
N GLY A 59 11.66 8.55 -5.11
CA GLY A 59 11.80 7.80 -3.87
C GLY A 59 11.46 6.31 -4.01
N MET A 60 10.42 6.00 -4.78
CA MET A 60 10.08 4.61 -5.10
C MET A 60 11.14 3.95 -6.01
N LYS A 61 11.61 4.68 -7.03
CA LYS A 61 12.71 4.24 -7.92
C LYS A 61 13.93 3.83 -7.11
N GLU A 62 14.38 4.68 -6.20
CA GLU A 62 15.55 4.42 -5.33
C GLU A 62 15.38 3.12 -4.51
N MET A 63 14.17 2.83 -4.02
CA MET A 63 13.88 1.61 -3.26
C MET A 63 13.95 0.34 -4.14
N LEU A 64 13.48 0.40 -5.38
CA LEU A 64 13.54 -0.72 -6.32
C LEU A 64 14.99 -0.98 -6.77
N GLU A 65 15.70 0.07 -7.18
CA GLU A 65 17.09 -0.01 -7.64
C GLU A 65 18.04 -0.50 -6.55
N ALA A 66 17.81 -0.14 -5.28
CA ALA A 66 18.56 -0.67 -4.13
C ALA A 66 18.39 -2.19 -3.95
N ARG A 67 17.40 -2.80 -4.57
CA ARG A 67 17.17 -4.26 -4.63
C ARG A 67 17.61 -4.89 -5.96
N GLY A 68 18.30 -4.13 -6.81
CA GLY A 68 18.80 -4.60 -8.11
C GLY A 68 17.71 -4.72 -9.18
N ILE A 69 16.59 -4.00 -9.03
CA ILE A 69 15.49 -4.00 -10.00
C ILE A 69 15.63 -2.77 -10.90
N THR A 70 15.78 -2.99 -12.20
CA THR A 70 15.77 -1.95 -13.23
C THR A 70 14.37 -1.33 -13.32
N THR A 71 14.28 0.00 -13.46
CA THR A 71 13.00 0.72 -13.40
C THR A 71 12.64 1.46 -14.71
N ASP A 72 13.50 1.40 -15.70
CA ASP A 72 13.36 2.06 -17.01
C ASP A 72 13.78 1.12 -18.17
N SER A 73 13.51 -0.16 -18.02
CA SER A 73 13.85 -1.20 -19.01
C SER A 73 13.08 -0.99 -20.32
N GLU A 74 13.78 -1.11 -21.44
CA GLU A 74 13.16 -1.16 -22.76
C GLU A 74 12.42 -2.47 -23.03
N ASN A 75 12.75 -3.54 -22.27
CA ASN A 75 12.13 -4.86 -22.37
C ASN A 75 11.70 -5.34 -20.98
N PRO A 76 10.75 -4.68 -20.33
CA PRO A 76 10.35 -4.99 -18.96
C PRO A 76 9.59 -6.33 -18.88
N GLU A 77 9.79 -7.04 -17.77
CA GLU A 77 8.98 -8.20 -17.39
C GLU A 77 7.62 -7.76 -16.85
N TYR A 78 7.58 -6.60 -16.19
CA TYR A 78 6.38 -5.98 -15.63
C TYR A 78 6.39 -4.46 -15.79
N VAL A 79 5.20 -3.90 -16.02
CA VAL A 79 4.92 -2.51 -15.70
C VAL A 79 4.61 -2.43 -14.22
N VAL A 80 5.27 -1.55 -13.48
CA VAL A 80 5.10 -1.33 -12.05
C VAL A 80 4.44 0.02 -11.82
N LEU A 81 3.33 0.04 -11.08
CA LEU A 81 2.59 1.27 -10.77
C LEU A 81 2.60 1.55 -9.27
N GLY A 82 3.12 2.72 -8.90
CA GLY A 82 3.02 3.30 -7.58
C GLY A 82 2.26 4.62 -7.55
N TYR A 83 2.11 5.21 -6.36
CA TYR A 83 1.58 6.56 -6.21
C TYR A 83 2.62 7.56 -6.71
N ASP A 84 2.51 7.95 -7.97
CA ASP A 84 3.45 8.82 -8.64
C ASP A 84 2.98 10.27 -8.65
N THR A 85 3.49 11.07 -7.71
CA THR A 85 3.26 12.52 -7.65
C THR A 85 4.16 13.31 -8.62
N GLU A 86 5.03 12.61 -9.35
CA GLU A 86 5.94 13.15 -10.39
C GLU A 86 5.55 12.64 -11.78
N ILE A 87 4.30 12.17 -11.94
CA ILE A 87 3.79 11.53 -13.14
C ILE A 87 3.84 12.50 -14.33
N ASP A 88 4.31 11.99 -15.46
CA ASP A 88 4.30 12.71 -16.74
C ASP A 88 3.73 11.84 -17.87
N TYR A 89 3.45 12.49 -19.01
CA TYR A 89 2.86 11.79 -20.15
C TYR A 89 3.75 10.67 -20.69
N ASN A 90 5.06 10.83 -20.68
CA ASN A 90 5.99 9.84 -21.24
C ASN A 90 5.98 8.54 -20.42
N LYS A 91 5.97 8.64 -19.07
CA LYS A 91 5.84 7.47 -18.18
C LYS A 91 4.58 6.66 -18.51
N ILE A 92 3.43 7.34 -18.66
CA ILE A 92 2.13 6.73 -18.94
C ILE A 92 2.10 6.14 -20.34
N ALA A 93 2.56 6.89 -21.36
CA ALA A 93 2.53 6.45 -22.75
C ALA A 93 3.38 5.20 -22.97
N THR A 94 4.60 5.19 -22.43
CA THR A 94 5.49 4.03 -22.54
C THR A 94 4.93 2.81 -21.80
N ALA A 95 4.37 3.01 -20.60
CA ALA A 95 3.68 1.93 -19.88
C ALA A 95 2.52 1.34 -20.71
N SER A 96 1.69 2.21 -21.32
CA SER A 96 0.59 1.76 -22.18
C SER A 96 1.10 0.96 -23.38
N ILE A 97 2.21 1.36 -24.01
CA ILE A 97 2.83 0.65 -25.14
C ILE A 97 3.28 -0.76 -24.68
N HIS A 98 3.96 -0.87 -23.53
CA HIS A 98 4.37 -2.15 -22.97
C HIS A 98 3.16 -3.04 -22.66
N MET A 99 2.11 -2.48 -22.05
CA MET A 99 0.89 -3.23 -21.76
C MET A 99 0.18 -3.70 -23.03
N HIS A 100 0.13 -2.90 -24.10
CA HIS A 100 -0.39 -3.34 -25.41
C HIS A 100 0.46 -4.47 -26.03
N ALA A 101 1.78 -4.46 -25.81
CA ALA A 101 2.68 -5.53 -26.22
C ALA A 101 2.52 -6.81 -25.39
N GLY A 102 1.68 -6.81 -24.36
CA GLY A 102 1.38 -7.98 -23.52
C GLY A 102 2.12 -8.01 -22.19
N ILE A 103 2.91 -7.00 -21.86
CA ILE A 103 3.59 -6.92 -20.56
C ILE A 103 2.53 -6.73 -19.45
N PRO A 104 2.55 -7.57 -18.40
CA PRO A 104 1.62 -7.47 -17.28
C PRO A 104 1.88 -6.25 -16.40
N LEU A 105 0.84 -5.83 -15.67
CA LEU A 105 0.88 -4.71 -14.73
C LEU A 105 0.79 -5.23 -13.29
N VAL A 106 1.63 -4.70 -12.41
CA VAL A 106 1.53 -4.85 -10.95
C VAL A 106 1.44 -3.49 -10.27
N ALA A 107 0.62 -3.36 -9.24
CA ALA A 107 0.41 -2.10 -8.53
C ALA A 107 0.73 -2.20 -7.05
N SER A 108 1.18 -1.11 -6.46
CA SER A 108 1.58 -1.03 -5.05
C SER A 108 0.41 -1.01 -4.06
N HIS A 109 -0.78 -0.58 -4.47
CA HIS A 109 -2.02 -0.58 -3.68
C HIS A 109 -3.22 -0.16 -4.55
N PRO A 110 -4.47 -0.38 -4.09
CA PRO A 110 -5.66 -0.09 -4.89
C PRO A 110 -6.32 1.28 -4.60
N ASP A 111 -5.78 2.10 -3.69
CA ASP A 111 -6.47 3.31 -3.21
C ASP A 111 -6.78 4.26 -4.36
N MET A 112 -8.06 4.63 -4.51
CA MET A 112 -8.53 5.54 -5.57
C MET A 112 -8.15 6.99 -5.31
N VAL A 113 -8.10 7.37 -4.03
CA VAL A 113 -7.98 8.74 -3.59
C VAL A 113 -6.98 8.86 -2.44
N CYS A 114 -6.03 9.77 -2.57
CA CYS A 114 -5.20 10.24 -1.46
C CYS A 114 -5.90 11.42 -0.79
N PRO A 115 -6.24 11.35 0.52
CA PRO A 115 -6.85 12.46 1.23
C PRO A 115 -5.95 13.69 1.30
N SER A 116 -6.53 14.86 1.08
CA SER A 116 -5.86 16.14 1.31
C SER A 116 -6.84 17.16 1.89
N PRO A 117 -6.36 18.21 2.60
CA PRO A 117 -7.23 19.27 3.13
C PRO A 117 -8.05 20.00 2.06
N ASP A 118 -7.52 20.07 0.84
CA ASP A 118 -8.13 20.78 -0.29
C ASP A 118 -9.03 19.87 -1.15
N GLY A 119 -9.23 18.62 -0.76
CA GLY A 119 -10.01 17.61 -1.48
C GLY A 119 -9.19 16.37 -1.84
N GLY A 120 -9.85 15.37 -2.39
CA GLY A 120 -9.19 14.11 -2.78
C GLY A 120 -8.26 14.28 -3.98
N LEU A 121 -7.05 13.74 -3.89
CA LEU A 121 -6.08 13.71 -4.98
C LEU A 121 -6.10 12.33 -5.67
N PRO A 122 -5.86 12.25 -7.01
CA PRO A 122 -5.77 10.97 -7.69
C PRO A 122 -4.67 10.10 -7.07
N ASP A 123 -4.98 8.84 -6.76
CA ASP A 123 -4.03 7.86 -6.27
C ASP A 123 -3.93 6.66 -7.22
N VAL A 124 -3.23 5.60 -6.86
CA VAL A 124 -2.92 4.43 -7.72
C VAL A 124 -4.17 3.86 -8.39
N GLY A 125 -5.28 3.74 -7.68
CA GLY A 125 -6.54 3.25 -8.23
C GLY A 125 -7.08 4.13 -9.37
N ALA A 126 -6.92 5.46 -9.29
CA ALA A 126 -7.28 6.36 -10.37
C ALA A 126 -6.37 6.16 -11.59
N TYR A 127 -5.07 5.93 -11.38
CA TYR A 127 -4.13 5.61 -12.47
C TYR A 127 -4.42 4.24 -13.10
N LEU A 128 -4.81 3.25 -12.29
CA LEU A 128 -5.27 1.94 -12.78
C LEU A 128 -6.50 2.09 -13.68
N ALA A 129 -7.48 2.91 -13.29
CA ALA A 129 -8.67 3.18 -14.08
C ALA A 129 -8.31 3.84 -15.44
N MET A 130 -7.37 4.78 -15.43
CA MET A 130 -6.87 5.42 -16.65
C MET A 130 -6.15 4.42 -17.57
N LEU A 131 -5.24 3.60 -17.04
CA LEU A 131 -4.54 2.57 -17.81
C LEU A 131 -5.50 1.52 -18.36
N LYS A 132 -6.49 1.08 -17.57
CA LYS A 132 -7.55 0.18 -18.02
C LYS A 132 -8.37 0.78 -19.17
N ALA A 133 -8.77 2.05 -19.07
CA ALA A 133 -9.50 2.73 -20.14
C ALA A 133 -8.68 2.81 -21.44
N THR A 134 -7.36 2.94 -21.33
CA THR A 134 -6.46 3.04 -22.50
C THR A 134 -6.13 1.67 -23.11
N THR A 135 -5.86 0.66 -22.28
CA THR A 135 -5.28 -0.63 -22.70
C THR A 135 -6.26 -1.80 -22.65
N GLY A 136 -7.37 -1.64 -21.93
CA GLY A 136 -8.30 -2.73 -21.63
C GLY A 136 -7.74 -3.77 -20.63
N LYS A 137 -6.57 -3.52 -20.05
CA LYS A 137 -5.89 -4.47 -19.14
C LYS A 137 -6.15 -4.13 -17.67
N GLU A 138 -6.25 -5.18 -16.86
CA GLU A 138 -6.27 -5.11 -15.40
C GLU A 138 -4.89 -5.46 -14.84
N PRO A 139 -4.54 -5.04 -13.62
CA PRO A 139 -3.33 -5.50 -12.97
C PRO A 139 -3.40 -7.01 -12.70
N GLU A 140 -2.29 -7.70 -12.92
CA GLU A 140 -2.13 -9.11 -12.56
C GLU A 140 -2.10 -9.28 -11.04
N HIS A 141 -1.48 -8.31 -10.35
CA HIS A 141 -1.39 -8.32 -8.91
C HIS A 141 -1.44 -6.89 -8.35
N ILE A 142 -2.04 -6.75 -7.18
CA ILE A 142 -2.03 -5.50 -6.38
C ILE A 142 -1.54 -5.86 -4.98
N THR A 143 -0.49 -5.19 -4.53
CA THR A 143 0.03 -5.30 -3.16
C THR A 143 -0.60 -4.26 -2.22
N GLY A 144 -0.07 -4.13 -1.00
CA GLY A 144 -0.57 -3.15 -0.03
C GLY A 144 -1.97 -3.47 0.53
N LYS A 145 -2.43 -2.65 1.47
CA LYS A 145 -3.76 -2.80 2.09
C LYS A 145 -4.88 -2.68 1.05
N PRO A 146 -5.92 -3.50 1.07
CA PRO A 146 -6.31 -4.48 2.10
C PRO A 146 -5.62 -5.86 2.00
N ASN A 147 -4.64 -6.07 1.12
CA ASN A 147 -3.93 -7.34 1.02
C ASN A 147 -3.02 -7.53 2.24
N ALA A 148 -2.97 -8.77 2.76
CA ALA A 148 -2.29 -9.07 4.01
C ALA A 148 -0.76 -9.13 3.90
N GLY A 149 -0.17 -9.10 2.69
CA GLY A 149 1.25 -9.34 2.45
C GLY A 149 2.15 -8.52 3.36
N MET A 150 1.91 -7.21 3.44
CA MET A 150 2.72 -6.29 4.23
C MET A 150 2.81 -6.67 5.73
N ILE A 151 1.68 -6.99 6.35
CA ILE A 151 1.65 -7.37 7.77
C ILE A 151 2.14 -8.81 7.98
N MET A 152 1.80 -9.72 7.06
CA MET A 152 2.21 -11.13 7.16
C MET A 152 3.73 -11.31 7.07
N HIS A 153 4.40 -10.59 6.14
CA HIS A 153 5.86 -10.61 6.07
C HIS A 153 6.52 -10.21 7.39
N LYS A 154 5.97 -9.20 8.08
CA LYS A 154 6.52 -8.73 9.35
C LYS A 154 6.21 -9.71 10.50
N ILE A 155 5.04 -10.32 10.50
CA ILE A 155 4.65 -11.36 11.48
C ILE A 155 5.59 -12.59 11.35
N GLU A 156 5.84 -13.05 10.12
CA GLU A 156 6.76 -14.15 9.83
C GLU A 156 8.20 -13.82 10.24
N GLU A 157 8.70 -12.62 9.88
CA GLU A 157 10.04 -12.14 10.26
C GLU A 157 10.25 -12.16 11.79
N LEU A 158 9.22 -11.81 12.54
CA LEU A 158 9.27 -11.73 14.00
C LEU A 158 8.94 -13.06 14.70
N GLY A 159 8.54 -14.10 13.96
CA GLY A 159 8.12 -15.38 14.50
C GLY A 159 6.88 -15.30 15.41
N LEU A 160 5.96 -14.37 15.07
CA LEU A 160 4.74 -14.14 15.84
C LEU A 160 3.58 -14.95 15.27
N LEU A 161 2.52 -15.11 16.07
CA LEU A 161 1.25 -15.66 15.63
C LEU A 161 0.30 -14.50 15.27
N PRO A 162 -0.44 -14.57 14.14
CA PRO A 162 -1.34 -13.50 13.70
C PRO A 162 -2.35 -13.08 14.79
N GLU A 163 -2.94 -14.02 15.50
CA GLU A 163 -3.91 -13.77 16.57
C GLU A 163 -3.33 -13.02 17.80
N ARG A 164 -2.02 -12.88 17.87
CA ARG A 164 -1.31 -12.08 18.88
C ARG A 164 -0.90 -10.69 18.36
N CYS A 165 -1.28 -10.38 17.15
CA CYS A 165 -0.99 -9.11 16.48
C CYS A 165 -2.30 -8.33 16.30
N ALA A 166 -2.20 -7.01 16.33
CA ALA A 166 -3.32 -6.13 16.06
C ALA A 166 -2.95 -5.11 14.98
N MET A 167 -3.89 -4.85 14.08
CA MET A 167 -3.88 -3.68 13.19
C MET A 167 -4.82 -2.64 13.76
N VAL A 168 -4.29 -1.45 14.01
CA VAL A 168 -5.08 -0.28 14.42
C VAL A 168 -5.20 0.65 13.22
N GLY A 169 -6.42 0.98 12.83
CA GLY A 169 -6.66 1.85 11.67
C GLY A 169 -8.03 2.49 11.70
N ASP A 170 -8.25 3.41 10.78
CA ASP A 170 -9.47 4.22 10.67
C ASP A 170 -10.32 3.88 9.45
N ARG A 171 -9.87 2.94 8.60
CA ARG A 171 -10.57 2.53 7.38
C ARG A 171 -11.01 1.08 7.42
N LEU A 172 -12.31 0.88 7.24
CA LEU A 172 -12.91 -0.46 7.21
C LEU A 172 -12.39 -1.28 6.02
N TYR A 173 -12.39 -0.70 4.84
CA TYR A 173 -12.08 -1.38 3.56
C TYR A 173 -10.57 -1.60 3.30
N THR A 174 -9.69 -1.00 4.08
CA THR A 174 -8.24 -1.22 3.97
C THR A 174 -7.65 -1.81 5.25
N ASP A 175 -7.71 -1.09 6.37
CA ASP A 175 -7.02 -1.47 7.60
C ASP A 175 -7.67 -2.68 8.26
N ILE A 176 -8.98 -2.62 8.45
CA ILE A 176 -9.73 -3.69 9.11
C ILE A 176 -9.81 -4.93 8.20
N ALA A 177 -10.07 -4.73 6.92
CA ALA A 177 -10.05 -5.83 5.95
C ALA A 177 -8.67 -6.52 5.92
N MET A 178 -7.55 -5.77 5.95
CA MET A 178 -6.21 -6.35 6.03
C MET A 178 -6.01 -7.16 7.32
N ALA A 179 -6.46 -6.63 8.48
CA ALA A 179 -6.36 -7.34 9.75
C ALA A 179 -7.06 -8.70 9.68
N ASN A 180 -8.30 -8.72 9.19
CA ASN A 180 -9.10 -9.92 9.08
C ASN A 180 -8.51 -10.93 8.08
N ARG A 181 -8.02 -10.47 6.91
CA ARG A 181 -7.29 -11.31 5.95
C ARG A 181 -6.02 -11.93 6.53
N ALA A 182 -5.35 -11.22 7.42
CA ALA A 182 -4.15 -11.70 8.09
C ALA A 182 -4.43 -12.58 9.31
N GLY A 183 -5.67 -12.69 9.78
CA GLY A 183 -6.01 -13.37 11.03
C GLY A 183 -5.59 -12.58 12.27
N CYS A 184 -5.40 -11.27 12.15
CA CYS A 184 -5.02 -10.36 13.23
C CYS A 184 -6.26 -9.74 13.89
N VAL A 185 -6.08 -9.15 15.07
CA VAL A 185 -7.12 -8.34 15.72
C VAL A 185 -7.26 -7.01 14.98
N GLY A 186 -8.43 -6.75 14.41
CA GLY A 186 -8.76 -5.47 13.77
C GLY A 186 -9.32 -4.48 14.79
N ILE A 187 -8.61 -3.38 15.05
CA ILE A 187 -9.03 -2.32 15.97
C ILE A 187 -9.36 -1.05 15.16
N LEU A 188 -10.64 -0.71 15.11
CA LEU A 188 -11.11 0.51 14.45
C LEU A 188 -11.02 1.69 15.43
N VAL A 189 -10.40 2.80 14.97
CA VAL A 189 -10.44 4.09 15.67
C VAL A 189 -11.40 5.04 14.96
N LEU A 190 -12.34 5.64 15.71
CA LEU A 190 -13.36 6.54 15.16
C LEU A 190 -12.88 8.01 15.01
N SER A 191 -11.61 8.26 15.30
CA SER A 191 -11.01 9.59 15.13
C SER A 191 -10.54 9.89 13.70
N GLY A 192 -10.78 8.98 12.76
CA GLY A 192 -10.39 9.10 11.35
C GLY A 192 -11.58 9.08 10.39
N GLU A 193 -11.50 8.21 9.36
CA GLU A 193 -12.45 8.20 8.25
C GLU A 193 -13.79 7.51 8.60
N ALA A 194 -13.74 6.31 9.18
CA ALA A 194 -14.94 5.50 9.42
C ALA A 194 -15.75 5.99 10.63
N THR A 195 -17.07 5.85 10.53
CA THR A 195 -18.05 6.20 11.56
C THR A 195 -18.75 4.94 12.09
N MET A 196 -19.48 5.07 13.21
CA MET A 196 -20.35 3.99 13.72
C MET A 196 -21.49 3.65 12.75
N ASP A 197 -21.95 4.62 11.95
CA ASP A 197 -23.01 4.38 10.96
C ASP A 197 -22.46 3.49 9.81
N ASP A 198 -21.20 3.65 9.42
CA ASP A 198 -20.56 2.78 8.43
C ASP A 198 -20.44 1.34 8.96
N VAL A 199 -20.07 1.17 10.22
CA VAL A 199 -20.02 -0.15 10.87
C VAL A 199 -21.41 -0.80 10.94
N ALA A 200 -22.43 -0.02 11.26
CA ALA A 200 -23.81 -0.53 11.38
C ALA A 200 -24.41 -1.00 10.04
N GLN A 201 -23.83 -0.60 8.92
CA GLN A 201 -24.22 -1.04 7.57
C GLN A 201 -23.53 -2.35 7.12
N LEU A 202 -22.55 -2.82 7.88
CA LEU A 202 -21.85 -4.07 7.54
C LEU A 202 -22.66 -5.30 7.97
N ASP A 203 -22.62 -6.35 7.17
CA ASP A 203 -23.05 -7.67 7.60
C ASP A 203 -22.10 -8.20 8.69
N SER A 204 -22.63 -8.99 9.62
CA SER A 204 -21.87 -9.49 10.79
C SER A 204 -20.66 -10.35 10.45
N ASP A 205 -20.63 -10.94 9.27
CA ASP A 205 -19.56 -11.77 8.71
C ASP A 205 -18.73 -11.05 7.64
N ALA A 206 -18.94 -9.73 7.48
CA ALA A 206 -18.18 -8.94 6.52
C ALA A 206 -16.68 -8.92 6.88
N GLU A 207 -15.84 -9.09 5.87
CA GLU A 207 -14.38 -9.00 6.01
C GLU A 207 -13.90 -7.67 6.65
N GLN A 208 -14.74 -6.64 6.56
CA GLN A 208 -14.49 -5.30 7.10
C GLN A 208 -14.98 -5.12 8.54
N MET A 209 -15.52 -6.16 9.18
CA MET A 209 -16.04 -6.07 10.54
C MET A 209 -14.89 -5.96 11.56
N PRO A 210 -14.81 -4.87 12.35
CA PRO A 210 -13.76 -4.72 13.35
C PRO A 210 -13.96 -5.66 14.54
N THR A 211 -12.86 -6.14 15.10
CA THR A 211 -12.88 -6.94 16.35
C THR A 211 -13.12 -6.05 17.57
N ILE A 212 -12.54 -4.84 17.56
CA ILE A 212 -12.62 -3.84 18.62
C ILE A 212 -12.86 -2.47 17.99
N ILE A 213 -13.67 -1.64 18.63
CA ILE A 213 -13.91 -0.25 18.25
C ILE A 213 -13.58 0.65 19.43
N VAL A 214 -12.81 1.71 19.19
CA VAL A 214 -12.45 2.74 20.18
C VAL A 214 -12.63 4.13 19.57
N ASN A 215 -12.79 5.17 20.40
CA ASN A 215 -12.94 6.52 19.86
C ASN A 215 -11.63 7.04 19.26
N SER A 216 -10.51 6.74 19.89
CA SER A 216 -9.19 7.13 19.40
C SER A 216 -8.10 6.15 19.85
N ILE A 217 -6.90 6.29 19.28
CA ILE A 217 -5.74 5.48 19.70
C ILE A 217 -5.36 5.76 21.17
N ALA A 218 -5.73 6.89 21.74
CA ALA A 218 -5.49 7.22 23.14
C ALA A 218 -6.25 6.28 24.10
N ASP A 219 -7.33 5.67 23.68
CA ASP A 219 -8.09 4.71 24.47
C ASP A 219 -7.38 3.35 24.63
N LEU A 220 -6.26 3.16 23.91
CA LEU A 220 -5.43 1.95 23.97
C LEU A 220 -4.19 2.10 24.88
N LEU A 221 -3.99 3.26 25.53
CA LEU A 221 -2.83 3.59 26.37
C LEU A 221 -3.09 3.30 27.87
#